data_c9a06a8625ac74c05f195ba8e50e83f9
#
_entry.id   c9a06a8625ac74c05f195ba8e50e83f9
#
_cell.length_a   1.000
_cell.length_b   1.000
_cell.length_c   1.000
_cell.angle_alpha   90.00
_cell.angle_beta   90.00
_cell.angle_gamma   90.00
#
_symmetry.space_group_name_H-M   'P 1'
#
loop_
_entity.id
_entity.type
_entity.pdbx_description
1 polymer ?
#
loop_
_entity_poly.entity_id
_entity_poly.type
_entity_poly.pdbx_seq_one_letter_code
_entity_poly.pdbx_strand_id
1 'polypeptide(L)'
;LCLQEWIDASDENSQYFRNMEQLWDSMEVVREGEQYDSDRAFLLFQQRVRAESTINTRKSFTLKKVLSYAAILISFIVLNYLTYQYYIHSSDQNIIRLSEIAVPNGSKTKLTLQDGTKVWLNAGSKIQYDSDFGKKNRLLKLSGEAYLEVAKDEDCPFIVDAGEVKVKVLGTCFNVRAYKDNEEIKVALLRGSVEMETNNGDMLKLVPKDIAHFNIQTKETGICHNTGYSQNCIGWIDNKFI
;
A
#
# COMPACT_ATOMS: atom_id res chain seq x y z
N LEU A 1 -46.29 21.27 81.23
CA LEU A 1 -46.11 19.82 81.13
C LEU A 1 -45.01 19.42 82.11
N CYS A 2 -45.36 18.57 83.09
CA CYS A 2 -44.35 17.96 83.98
C CYS A 2 -43.43 17.08 83.17
N LEU A 3 -42.12 17.05 83.47
CA LEU A 3 -41.14 16.20 82.77
C LEU A 3 -41.62 14.78 82.68
N GLN A 4 -42.28 14.27 83.70
CA GLN A 4 -42.83 12.92 83.79
C GLN A 4 -43.91 12.69 82.71
N GLU A 5 -44.82 13.64 82.49
CA GLU A 5 -45.86 13.54 81.44
C GLU A 5 -45.29 13.50 80.05
N TRP A 6 -44.17 14.20 79.85
CA TRP A 6 -43.49 14.13 78.57
C TRP A 6 -42.77 12.77 78.33
N ILE A 7 -42.13 12.21 79.37
CA ILE A 7 -41.49 10.92 79.31
C ILE A 7 -42.53 9.82 79.05
N ASP A 8 -43.67 9.86 79.66
CA ASP A 8 -44.72 8.86 79.52
C ASP A 8 -45.59 9.01 78.28
N ALA A 9 -45.45 10.15 77.56
CA ALA A 9 -46.22 10.43 76.36
C ALA A 9 -45.87 9.60 75.13
N SER A 10 -44.65 9.04 75.06
CA SER A 10 -44.27 8.13 74.03
C SER A 10 -43.01 7.31 74.42
N ASP A 11 -42.88 6.11 73.85
CA ASP A 11 -41.70 5.26 74.02
C ASP A 11 -40.39 5.91 73.49
N GLU A 12 -40.49 6.75 72.44
CA GLU A 12 -39.40 7.52 71.94
C GLU A 12 -38.86 8.54 72.93
N ASN A 13 -39.76 9.23 73.64
CA ASN A 13 -39.39 10.20 74.65
C ASN A 13 -38.69 9.52 75.84
N SER A 14 -39.20 8.38 76.26
CA SER A 14 -38.60 7.56 77.31
C SER A 14 -37.19 7.08 76.93
N GLN A 15 -36.98 6.70 75.66
CA GLN A 15 -35.68 6.27 75.15
C GLN A 15 -34.72 7.47 75.04
N TYR A 16 -35.16 8.58 74.55
CA TYR A 16 -34.38 9.80 74.47
C TYR A 16 -33.93 10.27 75.90
N PHE A 17 -34.80 10.26 76.86
CA PHE A 17 -34.47 10.60 78.23
C PHE A 17 -33.41 9.70 78.83
N ARG A 18 -33.54 8.37 78.64
CA ARG A 18 -32.54 7.34 79.11
C ARG A 18 -31.18 7.57 78.43
N ASN A 19 -31.17 7.90 77.16
CA ASN A 19 -29.92 8.16 76.45
C ASN A 19 -29.26 9.46 77.00
N MET A 20 -30.03 10.49 77.30
CA MET A 20 -29.52 11.74 77.87
C MET A 20 -29.04 11.55 79.32
N GLU A 21 -29.72 10.72 80.13
CA GLU A 21 -29.32 10.35 81.47
C GLU A 21 -28.00 9.58 81.48
N GLN A 22 -27.81 8.59 80.56
CA GLN A 22 -26.55 7.89 80.35
C GLN A 22 -25.41 8.82 79.94
N LEU A 23 -25.70 9.77 79.05
CA LEU A 23 -24.73 10.80 78.70
C LEU A 23 -24.35 11.68 79.87
N TRP A 24 -25.33 12.10 80.67
CA TRP A 24 -25.09 12.89 81.83
C TRP A 24 -24.26 12.17 82.88
N ASP A 25 -24.59 10.95 83.21
CA ASP A 25 -23.83 10.08 84.14
C ASP A 25 -22.40 9.86 83.63
N SER A 26 -22.22 9.68 82.36
CA SER A 26 -20.89 9.58 81.77
C SER A 26 -20.06 10.85 81.89
N MET A 27 -20.69 12.02 81.89
CA MET A 27 -20.05 13.30 82.13
C MET A 27 -19.72 13.61 83.61
N GLU A 28 -20.45 13.02 84.53
CA GLU A 28 -20.22 13.21 85.93
C GLU A 28 -19.00 12.44 86.44
N VAL A 29 -18.71 11.31 85.84
CA VAL A 29 -17.49 10.48 86.11
C VAL A 29 -16.20 11.25 85.77
N VAL A 30 -16.28 12.28 84.96
CA VAL A 30 -15.11 13.08 84.59
C VAL A 30 -14.82 14.22 85.58
N ARG A 31 -15.68 14.37 86.61
CA ARG A 31 -15.58 15.48 87.55
C ARG A 31 -14.76 15.18 88.80
N GLU A 32 -14.35 13.95 89.08
CA GLU A 32 -13.50 13.68 90.22
C GLU A 32 -12.01 13.46 89.77
N GLY A 33 -11.24 14.51 89.83
CA GLY A 33 -9.91 14.47 90.36
C GLY A 33 -8.75 13.98 89.38
N GLU A 34 -8.86 14.00 88.08
CA GLU A 34 -7.66 14.00 87.29
C GLU A 34 -7.34 15.42 86.75
N GLN A 35 -6.29 16.00 87.26
CA GLN A 35 -5.72 17.22 86.74
C GLN A 35 -5.49 17.01 85.23
N TYR A 36 -6.31 17.62 84.39
CA TYR A 36 -6.20 17.54 82.98
C TYR A 36 -4.83 18.02 82.57
N ASP A 37 -3.93 17.07 82.24
CA ASP A 37 -2.61 17.33 81.70
C ASP A 37 -2.73 17.73 80.24
N SER A 38 -2.87 19.02 80.04
CA SER A 38 -2.98 19.61 78.67
C SER A 38 -1.74 19.28 77.82
N ASP A 39 -0.60 19.13 78.44
CA ASP A 39 0.65 18.86 77.73
C ASP A 39 0.68 17.43 77.23
N ARG A 40 0.18 16.51 78.06
CA ARG A 40 0.05 15.11 77.65
C ARG A 40 -1.00 14.91 76.57
N ALA A 41 -2.12 15.58 76.63
CA ALA A 41 -3.17 15.57 75.59
C ALA A 41 -2.64 16.16 74.27
N PHE A 42 -1.89 17.24 74.37
CA PHE A 42 -1.24 17.85 73.20
C PHE A 42 -0.18 16.97 72.55
N LEU A 43 0.62 16.30 73.37
CA LEU A 43 1.60 15.30 72.86
C LEU A 43 0.92 14.12 72.14
N LEU A 44 -0.17 13.60 72.73
CA LEU A 44 -0.93 12.51 72.10
C LEU A 44 -1.60 12.98 70.77
N PHE A 45 -2.08 14.22 70.74
CA PHE A 45 -2.60 14.84 69.54
C PHE A 45 -1.53 14.99 68.46
N GLN A 46 -0.37 15.51 68.82
CA GLN A 46 0.77 15.61 67.89
C GLN A 46 1.22 14.25 67.38
N GLN A 47 1.25 13.22 68.23
CA GLN A 47 1.58 11.87 67.82
C GLN A 47 0.57 11.31 66.81
N ARG A 48 -0.76 11.53 67.01
CA ARG A 48 -1.77 11.13 66.03
C ARG A 48 -1.66 11.86 64.72
N VAL A 49 -1.50 13.16 64.75
CA VAL A 49 -1.35 13.98 63.54
C VAL A 49 -0.10 13.56 62.77
N ARG A 50 1.00 13.25 63.46
CA ARG A 50 2.20 12.71 62.81
C ARG A 50 1.98 11.29 62.23
N ALA A 51 1.26 10.43 62.92
CA ALA A 51 0.93 9.09 62.45
C ALA A 51 0.02 9.14 61.21
N GLU A 52 -0.98 10.03 61.21
CA GLU A 52 -1.83 10.21 60.00
C GLU A 52 -1.10 10.86 58.82
N SER A 53 -0.15 11.75 59.08
CA SER A 53 0.67 12.32 58.01
C SER A 53 1.63 11.34 57.35
N THR A 54 1.93 10.21 57.99
CA THR A 54 2.77 9.14 57.42
C THR A 54 1.99 8.10 56.60
N ILE A 55 0.64 8.09 56.69
CA ILE A 55 -0.17 7.09 55.95
C ILE A 55 -0.53 7.55 54.53
N ASN A 56 -0.28 8.81 54.19
CA ASN A 56 -0.57 9.28 52.83
C ASN A 56 0.70 9.32 51.94
N THR A 57 1.57 8.35 52.03
CA THR A 57 2.30 7.96 50.85
C THR A 57 1.27 7.31 49.90
N ARG A 58 0.50 8.12 49.17
CA ARG A 58 0.03 7.70 47.84
C ARG A 58 1.25 6.99 47.25
N LYS A 59 1.20 5.65 47.16
CA LYS A 59 2.05 4.91 46.26
C LYS A 59 1.88 5.64 44.95
N SER A 60 2.81 6.51 44.62
CA SER A 60 2.96 7.06 43.31
C SER A 60 3.08 5.81 42.45
N PHE A 61 1.93 5.36 42.00
CA PHE A 61 1.81 4.28 41.06
C PHE A 61 2.59 4.78 39.89
N THR A 62 3.81 4.36 39.91
CA THR A 62 4.93 5.12 39.40
C THR A 62 4.60 5.45 37.96
N LEU A 63 4.49 6.77 37.65
CA LEU A 63 4.44 7.26 36.26
C LEU A 63 5.40 6.45 35.39
N LYS A 64 6.53 6.02 35.94
CA LYS A 64 7.51 5.13 35.32
C LYS A 64 6.92 3.77 34.88
N LYS A 65 6.03 3.15 35.69
CA LYS A 65 5.39 1.87 35.27
C LYS A 65 4.35 2.09 34.19
N VAL A 66 3.56 3.16 34.26
CA VAL A 66 2.61 3.53 33.23
C VAL A 66 3.33 3.88 31.94
N LEU A 67 4.44 4.65 32.02
CA LEU A 67 5.27 4.95 30.87
C LEU A 67 5.90 3.68 30.25
N SER A 68 6.32 2.71 31.06
CA SER A 68 6.89 1.46 30.53
C SER A 68 5.85 0.60 29.80
N TYR A 69 4.62 0.53 30.31
CA TYR A 69 3.53 -0.17 29.60
C TYR A 69 3.13 0.55 28.31
N ALA A 70 3.08 1.89 28.34
CA ALA A 70 2.84 2.69 27.15
C ALA A 70 3.94 2.48 26.10
N ALA A 71 5.21 2.43 26.52
CA ALA A 71 6.32 2.16 25.60
C ALA A 71 6.23 0.76 24.97
N ILE A 72 5.81 -0.26 25.73
CA ILE A 72 5.59 -1.63 25.20
C ILE A 72 4.45 -1.63 24.19
N LEU A 73 3.33 -0.95 24.47
CA LEU A 73 2.22 -0.86 23.53
C LEU A 73 2.61 -0.13 22.25
N ILE A 74 3.34 0.98 22.37
CA ILE A 74 3.84 1.73 21.19
C ILE A 74 4.81 0.87 20.38
N SER A 75 5.74 0.16 21.02
CA SER A 75 6.67 -0.72 20.32
C SER A 75 5.95 -1.87 19.61
N PHE A 76 4.90 -2.41 20.21
CA PHE A 76 4.06 -3.43 19.58
C PHE A 76 3.31 -2.90 18.36
N ILE A 77 2.74 -1.68 18.46
CA ILE A 77 2.07 -1.03 17.34
C ILE A 77 3.06 -0.73 16.20
N VAL A 78 4.25 -0.21 16.53
CA VAL A 78 5.31 0.07 15.55
C VAL A 78 5.78 -1.22 14.88
N LEU A 79 5.99 -2.29 15.66
CA LEU A 79 6.40 -3.58 15.12
C LEU A 79 5.33 -4.16 14.17
N ASN A 80 4.05 -4.09 14.56
CA ASN A 80 2.95 -4.52 13.68
C ASN A 80 2.85 -3.66 12.42
N TYR A 81 3.06 -2.35 12.53
CA TYR A 81 3.09 -1.46 11.37
C TYR A 81 4.26 -1.79 10.43
N LEU A 82 5.46 -2.03 10.97
CA LEU A 82 6.63 -2.43 10.19
C LEU A 82 6.46 -3.81 9.54
N THR A 83 5.89 -4.77 10.28
CA THR A 83 5.59 -6.10 9.70
C THR A 83 4.50 -6.02 8.64
N TYR A 84 3.49 -5.18 8.82
CA TYR A 84 2.45 -4.91 7.82
C TYR A 84 3.05 -4.27 6.55
N GLN A 85 3.90 -3.25 6.70
CA GLN A 85 4.64 -2.63 5.60
C GLN A 85 5.57 -3.63 4.90
N TYR A 86 6.30 -4.45 5.67
CA TYR A 86 7.13 -5.52 5.12
C TYR A 86 6.31 -6.55 4.34
N TYR A 87 5.15 -6.95 4.84
CA TYR A 87 4.23 -7.89 4.16
C TYR A 87 3.68 -7.30 2.87
N ILE A 88 3.23 -6.05 2.88
CA ILE A 88 2.76 -5.37 1.67
C ILE A 88 3.90 -5.24 0.64
N HIS A 89 5.08 -4.84 1.09
CA HIS A 89 6.23 -4.68 0.19
C HIS A 89 6.78 -6.03 -0.31
N SER A 90 6.71 -7.08 0.50
CA SER A 90 7.14 -8.45 0.12
C SER A 90 6.10 -9.19 -0.73
N SER A 91 4.81 -8.83 -0.63
CA SER A 91 3.76 -9.41 -1.49
C SER A 91 3.87 -8.96 -2.95
N ASP A 92 4.70 -7.95 -3.22
CA ASP A 92 5.09 -7.51 -4.57
C ASP A 92 6.24 -8.33 -5.19
N GLN A 93 6.65 -9.45 -4.57
CA GLN A 93 7.35 -10.50 -5.30
C GLN A 93 6.32 -11.17 -6.22
N ASN A 94 5.92 -10.38 -7.23
CA ASN A 94 5.15 -10.85 -8.36
C ASN A 94 5.90 -12.04 -8.95
N ILE A 95 5.32 -13.21 -8.85
CA ILE A 95 5.60 -14.28 -9.80
C ILE A 95 5.21 -13.68 -11.14
N ILE A 96 6.19 -13.13 -11.88
CA ILE A 96 5.99 -12.58 -13.22
C ILE A 96 5.49 -13.76 -14.05
N ARG A 97 4.16 -13.85 -14.19
CA ARG A 97 3.57 -14.83 -15.08
C ARG A 97 3.69 -14.28 -16.49
N LEU A 98 4.51 -14.92 -17.28
CA LEU A 98 4.61 -14.63 -18.70
C LEU A 98 3.42 -15.25 -19.41
N SER A 99 2.63 -14.40 -20.07
CA SER A 99 1.62 -14.81 -21.04
C SER A 99 2.29 -14.96 -22.40
N GLU A 100 2.06 -16.07 -23.06
CA GLU A 100 2.58 -16.37 -24.39
C GLU A 100 1.45 -16.68 -25.34
N ILE A 101 1.48 -16.08 -26.51
CA ILE A 101 0.56 -16.35 -27.60
C ILE A 101 1.38 -16.68 -28.83
N ALA A 102 1.22 -17.89 -29.35
CA ALA A 102 1.91 -18.38 -30.56
C ALA A 102 0.88 -18.70 -31.65
N VAL A 103 1.18 -18.30 -32.87
CA VAL A 103 0.33 -18.52 -34.04
C VAL A 103 0.99 -19.59 -34.90
N PRO A 104 0.30 -20.69 -35.20
CA PRO A 104 0.83 -21.73 -36.10
C PRO A 104 1.10 -21.20 -37.50
N ASN A 105 1.96 -21.90 -38.23
CA ASN A 105 2.17 -21.62 -39.64
C ASN A 105 0.87 -21.75 -40.45
N GLY A 106 0.65 -20.83 -41.37
CA GLY A 106 -0.55 -20.79 -42.20
C GLY A 106 -1.80 -20.16 -41.53
N SER A 107 -1.70 -19.79 -40.25
CA SER A 107 -2.78 -19.13 -39.51
C SER A 107 -2.44 -17.67 -39.18
N LYS A 108 -3.46 -16.87 -38.86
CA LYS A 108 -3.32 -15.49 -38.38
C LYS A 108 -4.23 -15.31 -37.18
N THR A 109 -3.85 -14.45 -36.27
CA THR A 109 -4.65 -14.20 -35.06
C THR A 109 -4.75 -12.70 -34.80
N LYS A 110 -5.95 -12.27 -34.42
CA LYS A 110 -6.20 -10.91 -33.94
C LYS A 110 -6.55 -10.97 -32.46
N LEU A 111 -5.95 -10.12 -31.65
CA LEU A 111 -6.24 -10.00 -30.22
C LEU A 111 -6.24 -8.55 -29.76
N THR A 112 -6.83 -8.32 -28.60
CA THR A 112 -6.76 -7.03 -27.92
C THR A 112 -6.08 -7.25 -26.59
N LEU A 113 -5.02 -6.47 -26.31
CA LEU A 113 -4.28 -6.49 -25.05
C LEU A 113 -5.04 -5.74 -23.96
N GLN A 114 -4.57 -5.86 -22.71
CA GLN A 114 -5.24 -5.26 -21.54
C GLN A 114 -5.26 -3.72 -21.56
N ASP A 115 -4.31 -3.09 -22.25
CA ASP A 115 -4.24 -1.64 -22.45
C ASP A 115 -5.13 -1.12 -23.58
N GLY A 116 -5.88 -2.00 -24.25
CA GLY A 116 -6.73 -1.67 -25.40
C GLY A 116 -5.99 -1.71 -26.74
N THR A 117 -4.69 -2.00 -26.76
CA THR A 117 -3.91 -2.17 -28.01
C THR A 117 -4.42 -3.37 -28.77
N LYS A 118 -4.64 -3.19 -30.09
CA LYS A 118 -5.02 -4.26 -31.00
C LYS A 118 -3.78 -4.79 -31.70
N VAL A 119 -3.62 -6.11 -31.71
CA VAL A 119 -2.49 -6.79 -32.32
C VAL A 119 -2.99 -7.82 -33.31
N TRP A 120 -2.46 -7.79 -34.51
CA TRP A 120 -2.61 -8.85 -35.52
C TRP A 120 -1.27 -9.57 -35.62
N LEU A 121 -1.29 -10.87 -35.42
CA LEU A 121 -0.11 -11.74 -35.53
C LEU A 121 -0.18 -12.54 -36.83
N ASN A 122 0.89 -12.51 -37.61
CA ASN A 122 1.03 -13.28 -38.80
C ASN A 122 1.43 -14.74 -38.49
N ALA A 123 1.41 -15.60 -39.50
CA ALA A 123 1.76 -17.01 -39.39
C ALA A 123 3.18 -17.21 -38.79
N GLY A 124 3.34 -18.19 -37.93
CA GLY A 124 4.59 -18.49 -37.26
C GLY A 124 5.10 -17.45 -36.26
N SER A 125 4.23 -16.47 -35.89
CA SER A 125 4.61 -15.42 -34.95
C SER A 125 4.25 -15.79 -33.53
N LYS A 126 5.01 -15.20 -32.60
CA LYS A 126 4.87 -15.40 -31.15
C LYS A 126 5.07 -14.09 -30.42
N ILE A 127 4.20 -13.81 -29.46
CA ILE A 127 4.36 -12.71 -28.52
C ILE A 127 4.41 -13.21 -27.10
N GLN A 128 5.13 -12.47 -26.26
CA GLN A 128 5.19 -12.70 -24.82
C GLN A 128 5.08 -11.34 -24.10
N TYR A 129 4.33 -11.30 -23.02
CA TYR A 129 4.21 -10.16 -22.13
C TYR A 129 3.94 -10.64 -20.69
N ASP A 130 4.25 -9.81 -19.72
CA ASP A 130 4.09 -10.16 -18.32
C ASP A 130 2.69 -9.85 -17.76
N SER A 131 2.40 -10.32 -16.54
CA SER A 131 1.14 -10.10 -15.85
C SER A 131 0.91 -8.63 -15.45
N ASP A 132 1.95 -7.81 -15.47
CA ASP A 132 1.90 -6.38 -15.12
C ASP A 132 1.71 -5.51 -16.37
N PHE A 133 1.63 -6.12 -17.55
CA PHE A 133 1.36 -5.43 -18.81
C PHE A 133 0.06 -4.62 -18.75
N GLY A 134 0.14 -3.38 -19.16
CA GLY A 134 -0.99 -2.42 -19.13
C GLY A 134 -1.24 -1.80 -17.76
N LYS A 135 -0.49 -2.20 -16.71
CA LYS A 135 -0.60 -1.63 -15.35
C LYS A 135 0.67 -0.87 -14.95
N LYS A 136 1.83 -1.54 -15.03
CA LYS A 136 3.14 -0.99 -14.64
C LYS A 136 4.04 -0.77 -15.84
N ASN A 137 3.87 -1.55 -16.88
CA ASN A 137 4.65 -1.47 -18.10
C ASN A 137 3.79 -1.87 -19.31
N ARG A 138 4.30 -1.58 -20.52
CA ARG A 138 3.72 -2.04 -21.78
C ARG A 138 4.83 -2.66 -22.66
N LEU A 139 5.54 -3.65 -22.09
CA LEU A 139 6.59 -4.37 -22.79
C LEU A 139 6.04 -5.64 -23.44
N LEU A 140 6.21 -5.76 -24.76
CA LEU A 140 5.83 -6.88 -25.57
C LEU A 140 7.07 -7.45 -26.26
N LYS A 141 7.40 -8.72 -26.03
CA LYS A 141 8.43 -9.42 -26.82
C LYS A 141 7.79 -10.05 -28.04
N LEU A 142 8.41 -9.83 -29.20
CA LEU A 142 7.93 -10.33 -30.48
C LEU A 142 8.99 -11.19 -31.17
N SER A 143 8.56 -12.31 -31.69
CA SER A 143 9.30 -13.12 -32.67
C SER A 143 8.34 -13.43 -33.82
N GLY A 144 8.66 -13.03 -35.05
CA GLY A 144 7.78 -13.12 -36.20
C GLY A 144 7.28 -11.78 -36.69
N GLU A 145 6.05 -11.67 -37.15
CA GLU A 145 5.46 -10.46 -37.71
C GLU A 145 4.15 -10.07 -37.00
N ALA A 146 4.07 -8.81 -36.59
CA ALA A 146 2.92 -8.24 -35.95
C ALA A 146 2.61 -6.85 -36.50
N TYR A 147 1.33 -6.59 -36.76
CA TYR A 147 0.77 -5.27 -36.92
C TYR A 147 0.10 -4.83 -35.61
N LEU A 148 0.39 -3.61 -35.18
CA LEU A 148 -0.07 -3.08 -33.92
C LEU A 148 -0.79 -1.75 -34.11
N GLU A 149 -1.99 -1.65 -33.53
CA GLU A 149 -2.67 -0.38 -33.29
C GLU A 149 -2.61 -0.07 -31.79
N VAL A 150 -1.57 0.65 -31.39
CA VAL A 150 -1.27 0.91 -29.98
C VAL A 150 -2.21 1.98 -29.43
N ALA A 151 -2.83 1.68 -28.30
CA ALA A 151 -3.64 2.64 -27.56
C ALA A 151 -2.75 3.82 -27.12
N LYS A 152 -3.28 5.05 -27.29
CA LYS A 152 -2.52 6.27 -26.95
C LYS A 152 -2.37 6.40 -25.43
N ASP A 153 -1.13 6.48 -24.98
CA ASP A 153 -0.76 6.72 -23.58
C ASP A 153 0.64 7.36 -23.57
N GLU A 154 0.72 8.63 -23.18
CA GLU A 154 1.95 9.43 -23.16
C GLU A 154 2.78 9.18 -21.90
N ASP A 155 2.15 8.71 -20.82
CA ASP A 155 2.79 8.49 -19.53
C ASP A 155 3.48 7.12 -19.46
N CYS A 156 2.95 6.12 -20.19
CA CYS A 156 3.49 4.76 -20.22
C CYS A 156 3.81 4.33 -21.67
N PRO A 157 5.06 4.44 -22.14
CA PRO A 157 5.45 4.03 -23.49
C PRO A 157 5.19 2.55 -23.74
N PHE A 158 4.72 2.21 -24.96
CA PHE A 158 4.62 0.84 -25.43
C PHE A 158 5.93 0.44 -26.10
N ILE A 159 6.50 -0.69 -25.70
CA ILE A 159 7.80 -1.16 -26.19
C ILE A 159 7.63 -2.54 -26.81
N VAL A 160 7.99 -2.69 -28.09
CA VAL A 160 8.15 -3.99 -28.75
C VAL A 160 9.63 -4.36 -28.75
N ASP A 161 9.95 -5.41 -28.02
CA ASP A 161 11.28 -6.02 -28.00
C ASP A 161 11.31 -7.15 -29.09
N ALA A 162 11.99 -6.89 -30.17
CA ALA A 162 12.18 -7.82 -31.29
C ALA A 162 13.61 -8.44 -31.29
N GLY A 163 14.22 -8.53 -30.11
CA GLY A 163 15.57 -9.10 -29.93
C GLY A 163 16.66 -8.07 -30.16
N GLU A 164 17.11 -7.89 -31.39
CA GLU A 164 18.19 -6.96 -31.76
C GLU A 164 17.69 -5.50 -31.83
N VAL A 165 16.37 -5.29 -31.84
CA VAL A 165 15.75 -4.01 -32.06
C VAL A 165 14.62 -3.81 -31.02
N LYS A 166 14.56 -2.65 -30.41
CA LYS A 166 13.45 -2.20 -29.57
C LYS A 166 12.70 -1.07 -30.25
N VAL A 167 11.39 -1.18 -30.30
CA VAL A 167 10.50 -0.19 -30.93
C VAL A 167 9.66 0.44 -29.85
N LYS A 168 9.85 1.75 -29.61
CA LYS A 168 9.15 2.52 -28.58
C LYS A 168 8.14 3.46 -29.23
N VAL A 169 6.90 3.45 -28.72
CA VAL A 169 5.80 4.27 -29.23
C VAL A 169 4.88 4.73 -28.12
N LEU A 170 4.06 5.78 -28.38
CA LEU A 170 3.09 6.35 -27.42
C LEU A 170 1.63 6.19 -27.85
N GLY A 171 1.39 5.80 -29.11
CA GLY A 171 0.04 5.68 -29.69
C GLY A 171 0.10 5.66 -31.20
N THR A 172 0.50 4.56 -31.77
CA THR A 172 1.05 4.45 -33.14
C THR A 172 0.45 3.23 -33.80
N CYS A 173 0.26 3.31 -35.13
CA CYS A 173 -0.05 2.17 -35.98
C CYS A 173 1.17 1.81 -36.80
N PHE A 174 1.72 0.61 -36.61
CA PHE A 174 2.96 0.17 -37.25
C PHE A 174 3.01 -1.36 -37.39
N ASN A 175 3.86 -1.83 -38.27
CA ASN A 175 4.15 -3.25 -38.47
C ASN A 175 5.61 -3.54 -38.12
N VAL A 176 5.83 -4.62 -37.39
CA VAL A 176 7.18 -5.13 -37.10
C VAL A 176 7.30 -6.52 -37.66
N ARG A 177 8.37 -6.77 -38.45
CA ARG A 177 8.71 -8.08 -38.99
C ARG A 177 10.10 -8.48 -38.53
N ALA A 178 10.15 -9.44 -37.62
CA ALA A 178 11.35 -9.92 -36.94
C ALA A 178 11.33 -11.45 -36.79
N TYR A 179 11.28 -12.16 -37.91
CA TYR A 179 11.44 -13.63 -37.93
C TYR A 179 12.90 -14.00 -37.68
N LYS A 180 13.14 -15.02 -36.89
CA LYS A 180 14.48 -15.47 -36.52
C LYS A 180 15.32 -15.94 -37.73
N ASP A 181 14.64 -16.46 -38.74
CA ASP A 181 15.28 -17.00 -39.96
C ASP A 181 15.52 -15.89 -41.02
N ASN A 182 15.07 -14.68 -40.77
CA ASN A 182 15.31 -13.54 -41.65
C ASN A 182 16.63 -12.84 -41.31
N GLU A 183 17.32 -12.35 -42.33
CA GLU A 183 18.54 -11.56 -42.17
C GLU A 183 18.23 -10.11 -41.70
N GLU A 184 17.00 -9.67 -41.88
CA GLU A 184 16.59 -8.29 -41.60
C GLU A 184 15.37 -8.22 -40.70
N ILE A 185 15.40 -7.25 -39.77
CA ILE A 185 14.23 -6.77 -39.04
C ILE A 185 13.71 -5.53 -39.76
N LYS A 186 12.39 -5.46 -40.00
CA LYS A 186 11.73 -4.32 -40.65
C LYS A 186 10.66 -3.73 -39.74
N VAL A 187 10.64 -2.40 -39.65
CA VAL A 187 9.62 -1.63 -38.92
C VAL A 187 9.00 -0.63 -39.85
N ALA A 188 7.74 -0.80 -40.21
CA ALA A 188 7.00 0.10 -41.09
C ALA A 188 6.01 0.95 -40.28
N LEU A 189 6.10 2.27 -40.40
CA LEU A 189 5.23 3.19 -39.71
C LEU A 189 4.09 3.68 -40.61
N LEU A 190 2.84 3.45 -40.14
CA LEU A 190 1.65 3.89 -40.85
C LEU A 190 1.11 5.20 -40.33
N ARG A 191 1.02 5.35 -39.00
CA ARG A 191 0.49 6.55 -38.33
C ARG A 191 1.14 6.74 -36.96
N GLY A 192 1.45 8.00 -36.61
CA GLY A 192 2.07 8.38 -35.33
C GLY A 192 3.57 8.58 -35.47
N SER A 193 4.33 8.16 -34.47
CA SER A 193 5.78 8.23 -34.44
C SER A 193 6.36 6.97 -33.80
N VAL A 194 7.56 6.59 -34.26
CA VAL A 194 8.32 5.45 -33.73
C VAL A 194 9.72 5.92 -33.37
N GLU A 195 10.19 5.51 -32.20
CA GLU A 195 11.61 5.48 -31.86
C GLU A 195 12.07 4.02 -31.94
N MET A 196 13.03 3.74 -32.79
CA MET A 196 13.66 2.42 -32.92
C MET A 196 15.07 2.51 -32.37
N GLU A 197 15.37 1.67 -31.39
CA GLU A 197 16.69 1.50 -30.78
C GLU A 197 17.27 0.15 -31.14
N THR A 198 18.53 0.11 -31.57
CA THR A 198 19.23 -1.14 -31.82
C THR A 198 20.15 -1.51 -30.68
N ASN A 199 20.54 -2.77 -30.59
CA ASN A 199 21.49 -3.21 -29.55
C ASN A 199 22.89 -2.60 -29.70
N ASN A 200 23.20 -1.99 -30.85
CA ASN A 200 24.44 -1.23 -31.07
C ASN A 200 24.36 0.21 -30.52
N GLY A 201 23.19 0.64 -30.05
CA GLY A 201 22.96 1.99 -29.55
C GLY A 201 22.49 2.99 -30.59
N ASP A 202 22.27 2.57 -31.85
CA ASP A 202 21.70 3.46 -32.87
C ASP A 202 20.25 3.76 -32.56
N MET A 203 19.87 5.01 -32.70
CA MET A 203 18.50 5.49 -32.51
C MET A 203 17.94 6.09 -33.78
N LEU A 204 16.85 5.53 -34.30
CA LEU A 204 16.14 6.03 -35.46
C LEU A 204 14.77 6.53 -35.10
N LYS A 205 14.39 7.70 -35.62
CA LYS A 205 13.03 8.23 -35.50
C LYS A 205 12.33 8.13 -36.84
N LEU A 206 11.18 7.46 -36.85
CA LEU A 206 10.39 7.28 -38.06
C LEU A 206 9.21 8.24 -38.07
N VAL A 207 8.89 8.71 -39.24
CA VAL A 207 7.66 9.46 -39.56
C VAL A 207 6.72 8.58 -40.42
N PRO A 208 5.44 8.88 -40.51
CA PRO A 208 4.49 8.07 -41.30
C PRO A 208 4.98 7.90 -42.75
N LYS A 209 4.90 6.63 -43.22
CA LYS A 209 5.38 6.09 -44.51
C LYS A 209 6.86 5.70 -44.52
N ASP A 210 7.57 5.81 -43.40
CA ASP A 210 8.94 5.30 -43.28
C ASP A 210 8.92 3.82 -43.02
N ILE A 211 9.97 3.15 -43.52
CA ILE A 211 10.34 1.81 -43.18
C ILE A 211 11.80 1.81 -42.73
N ALA A 212 12.01 1.50 -41.48
CA ALA A 212 13.35 1.19 -40.99
C ALA A 212 13.66 -0.27 -41.24
N HIS A 213 14.91 -0.56 -41.57
CA HIS A 213 15.48 -1.89 -41.68
C HIS A 213 16.76 -1.96 -40.86
N PHE A 214 16.95 -3.12 -40.24
CA PHE A 214 18.14 -3.47 -39.48
C PHE A 214 18.62 -4.81 -39.94
N ASN A 215 19.83 -4.88 -40.47
CA ASN A 215 20.47 -6.13 -40.89
C ASN A 215 21.14 -6.80 -39.69
N ILE A 216 20.71 -8.03 -39.35
CA ILE A 216 21.16 -8.75 -38.17
C ILE A 216 22.66 -9.15 -38.27
N GLN A 217 23.16 -9.38 -39.47
CA GLN A 217 24.55 -9.83 -39.70
C GLN A 217 25.50 -8.64 -39.76
N THR A 218 25.20 -7.64 -40.62
CA THR A 218 26.08 -6.49 -40.81
C THR A 218 25.91 -5.41 -39.75
N LYS A 219 24.81 -5.51 -38.94
CA LYS A 219 24.41 -4.52 -37.95
C LYS A 219 24.10 -3.12 -38.52
N GLU A 220 23.93 -3.04 -39.83
CA GLU A 220 23.61 -1.78 -40.51
C GLU A 220 22.13 -1.42 -40.37
N THR A 221 21.87 -0.14 -40.17
CA THR A 221 20.53 0.43 -40.11
C THR A 221 20.27 1.33 -41.29
N GLY A 222 19.02 1.40 -41.74
CA GLY A 222 18.62 2.32 -42.80
C GLY A 222 17.14 2.70 -42.68
N ILE A 223 16.77 3.83 -43.28
CA ILE A 223 15.39 4.27 -43.43
C ILE A 223 15.08 4.46 -44.88
N CYS A 224 14.00 3.84 -45.36
CA CYS A 224 13.48 4.07 -46.72
C CYS A 224 12.15 4.82 -46.64
N HIS A 225 12.06 5.94 -47.34
CA HIS A 225 10.79 6.62 -47.56
C HIS A 225 10.08 6.01 -48.77
N ASN A 226 9.00 5.26 -48.58
CA ASN A 226 8.29 4.65 -49.69
C ASN A 226 6.79 4.82 -49.59
N THR A 227 6.21 5.55 -50.54
CA THR A 227 4.79 5.88 -50.57
C THR A 227 3.85 4.71 -50.87
N GLY A 228 4.34 3.63 -51.44
CA GLY A 228 3.53 2.43 -51.76
C GLY A 228 3.69 1.25 -50.84
N TYR A 229 4.84 1.14 -50.16
CA TYR A 229 5.22 -0.05 -49.41
C TYR A 229 4.58 -0.17 -48.02
N SER A 230 4.20 0.95 -47.39
CA SER A 230 3.54 0.90 -46.10
C SER A 230 2.18 0.22 -46.14
N GLN A 231 1.46 0.29 -47.27
CA GLN A 231 0.22 -0.45 -47.49
C GLN A 231 0.47 -1.93 -47.81
N ASN A 232 1.57 -2.25 -48.54
CA ASN A 232 1.96 -3.61 -48.87
C ASN A 232 2.45 -4.39 -47.65
N CYS A 233 3.06 -3.71 -46.63
CA CYS A 233 3.50 -4.35 -45.39
C CYS A 233 2.36 -4.90 -44.55
N ILE A 234 1.13 -4.42 -44.75
CA ILE A 234 -0.07 -4.88 -44.02
C ILE A 234 -1.04 -5.64 -44.92
N GLY A 235 -0.73 -5.84 -46.22
CA GLY A 235 -1.58 -6.59 -47.16
C GLY A 235 -1.94 -7.99 -46.66
N TRP A 236 -1.07 -8.58 -45.86
CA TRP A 236 -1.33 -9.88 -45.23
C TRP A 236 -2.51 -9.89 -44.26
N ILE A 237 -2.91 -8.73 -43.66
CA ILE A 237 -4.04 -8.61 -42.73
C ILE A 237 -5.36 -8.90 -43.45
N ASP A 238 -5.55 -8.32 -44.61
CA ASP A 238 -6.79 -8.36 -45.38
C ASP A 238 -6.83 -9.53 -46.40
N ASN A 239 -5.88 -10.46 -46.36
CA ASN A 239 -5.69 -11.50 -47.38
C ASN A 239 -5.58 -10.96 -48.83
N LYS A 240 -5.24 -9.70 -49.00
CA LYS A 240 -4.94 -9.14 -50.31
C LYS A 240 -3.51 -9.43 -50.64
N PHE A 241 -3.28 -10.54 -51.33
CA PHE A 241 -2.03 -10.80 -52.05
C PHE A 241 -2.04 -9.89 -53.28
N ILE A 242 -1.14 -8.92 -53.33
CA ILE A 242 -0.81 -8.14 -54.52
C ILE A 242 0.42 -8.72 -55.15
#